data_b179802d9ff7e77417fa30ce195a26c2
#
_entry.id   b179802d9ff7e77417fa30ce195a26c2
#
_cell.length_a   1.000
_cell.length_b   1.000
_cell.length_c   1.000
_cell.angle_alpha   90.00
_cell.angle_beta   90.00
_cell.angle_gamma   90.00
#
_symmetry.space_group_name_H-M   'P 1'
#
loop_
_entity.id
_entity.type
_entity.pdbx_description
1 polymer ?
#
loop_
_entity_poly.entity_id
_entity_poly.type
_entity_poly.pdbx_seq_one_letter_code
_entity_poly.pdbx_strand_id
1 'polypeptide(L)'
;MKPKVYVELPRDFFHEDAVNMLSKVADTLFEPLSKEEFEEVIAESSAAIIGLKRIDENFLELAPKLKIVARFGVGYDNVDVEACTKRGIYVTITPNVLSDAVAEHTFALILSLTRRVIEADRYVRSEWAKGEKRFPLGVDLKGKTIGIIGCGRIGSQVARKAYGFEMKILYHDAVRNEEVEKRFDAKLVSLNELLRNSDIVTLHVPLTDATRGMIGEKELNLMKESAYLINTSRGPVVDQEALTRALKEGKIAGAGLDVFALEPIPLDDPLLKLDNVVLTPHIGSGTVETRRAMALKAAENVLYTLKGKVPPDLVPEQREVFLKQT
;
A
#
# COMPACT_ATOMS: atom_id res chain seq x y z
N MET A 1 36.77 -6.09 5.80
CA MET A 1 35.61 -5.38 6.42
C MET A 1 34.34 -6.04 5.88
N LYS A 2 33.30 -6.14 6.70
CA LYS A 2 31.99 -6.60 6.23
C LYS A 2 31.37 -5.53 5.32
N PRO A 3 30.56 -5.90 4.30
CA PRO A 3 29.78 -4.95 3.53
C PRO A 3 28.78 -4.20 4.43
N LYS A 4 28.49 -2.93 4.14
CA LYS A 4 27.50 -2.15 4.85
C LYS A 4 26.12 -2.31 4.19
N VAL A 5 25.07 -2.37 5.00
CA VAL A 5 23.66 -2.40 4.59
C VAL A 5 22.95 -1.24 5.27
N TYR A 6 22.46 -0.30 4.47
CA TYR A 6 21.60 0.78 4.96
C TYR A 6 20.13 0.31 5.05
N VAL A 7 19.45 0.63 6.15
CA VAL A 7 18.01 0.36 6.36
C VAL A 7 17.30 1.65 6.71
N GLU A 8 16.39 2.09 5.83
CA GLU A 8 15.61 3.33 6.01
C GLU A 8 14.63 3.27 7.20
N LEU A 9 14.45 2.14 7.82
CA LEU A 9 13.52 1.98 8.94
C LEU A 9 14.24 2.16 10.28
N PRO A 10 13.56 2.70 11.32
CA PRO A 10 14.07 2.62 12.69
C PRO A 10 14.33 1.17 13.10
N ARG A 11 15.33 0.96 13.96
CA ARG A 11 15.79 -0.37 14.35
C ARG A 11 14.68 -1.27 14.93
N ASP A 12 13.76 -0.69 15.69
CA ASP A 12 12.61 -1.36 16.30
C ASP A 12 11.47 -1.69 15.33
N PHE A 13 11.45 -1.07 14.14
CA PHE A 13 10.52 -1.38 13.06
C PHE A 13 11.00 -2.49 12.12
N PHE A 14 12.29 -2.86 12.20
CA PHE A 14 12.87 -3.93 11.39
C PHE A 14 13.10 -5.18 12.23
N HIS A 15 12.40 -6.28 11.92
CA HIS A 15 12.30 -7.46 12.78
C HIS A 15 13.68 -8.08 13.11
N GLU A 16 13.86 -8.48 14.36
CA GLU A 16 15.14 -8.94 14.89
C GLU A 16 15.70 -10.17 14.17
N ASP A 17 14.85 -11.10 13.73
CA ASP A 17 15.28 -12.26 12.95
C ASP A 17 16.03 -11.86 11.67
N ALA A 18 15.55 -10.82 10.98
CA ALA A 18 16.18 -10.30 9.76
C ALA A 18 17.52 -9.58 10.07
N VAL A 19 17.56 -8.83 11.18
CA VAL A 19 18.80 -8.22 11.66
C VAL A 19 19.84 -9.29 11.98
N ASN A 20 19.46 -10.33 12.72
CA ASN A 20 20.32 -11.46 13.07
C ASN A 20 20.80 -12.21 11.81
N MET A 21 19.98 -12.27 10.78
CA MET A 21 20.34 -12.87 9.49
C MET A 21 21.39 -12.04 8.75
N LEU A 22 21.22 -10.70 8.69
CA LEU A 22 22.14 -9.77 8.04
C LEU A 22 23.46 -9.62 8.82
N SER A 23 23.42 -9.53 10.14
CA SER A 23 24.60 -9.28 11.01
C SER A 23 25.69 -10.34 10.89
N LYS A 24 25.35 -11.55 10.43
CA LYS A 24 26.32 -12.62 10.16
C LYS A 24 27.30 -12.25 9.04
N VAL A 25 26.85 -11.45 8.06
CA VAL A 25 27.61 -11.18 6.82
C VAL A 25 27.82 -9.70 6.53
N ALA A 26 27.11 -8.79 7.18
CA ALA A 26 27.13 -7.36 6.91
C ALA A 26 27.02 -6.54 8.22
N ASP A 27 27.44 -5.28 8.15
CA ASP A 27 27.19 -4.27 9.18
C ASP A 27 25.93 -3.49 8.77
N THR A 28 24.90 -3.52 9.60
CA THR A 28 23.58 -2.94 9.31
C THR A 28 23.41 -1.63 10.06
N LEU A 29 23.06 -0.56 9.34
CA LEU A 29 22.88 0.80 9.84
C LEU A 29 21.44 1.26 9.60
N PHE A 30 20.82 1.79 10.64
CA PHE A 30 19.38 2.10 10.68
C PHE A 30 19.12 3.61 10.80
N GLU A 31 17.97 4.09 10.30
CA GLU A 31 17.47 5.41 10.63
C GLU A 31 17.03 5.49 12.13
N PRO A 32 17.02 6.70 12.75
CA PRO A 32 17.31 7.99 12.12
C PRO A 32 18.81 8.27 12.04
N LEU A 33 19.22 8.95 10.97
CA LEU A 33 20.57 9.45 10.72
C LEU A 33 20.52 10.96 10.45
N SER A 34 21.55 11.71 10.85
CA SER A 34 21.74 13.09 10.33
C SER A 34 22.00 13.04 8.82
N LYS A 35 21.95 14.20 8.17
CA LYS A 35 22.23 14.28 6.73
C LYS A 35 23.66 13.81 6.43
N GLU A 36 24.63 14.26 7.22
CA GLU A 36 26.04 13.94 7.09
C GLU A 36 26.29 12.44 7.32
N GLU A 37 25.70 11.87 8.37
CA GLU A 37 25.78 10.42 8.66
C GLU A 37 25.14 9.60 7.53
N PHE A 38 24.00 10.02 7.00
CA PHE A 38 23.36 9.36 5.88
C PHE A 38 24.25 9.34 4.64
N GLU A 39 24.85 10.50 4.26
CA GLU A 39 25.74 10.58 3.10
C GLU A 39 26.97 9.69 3.26
N GLU A 40 27.59 9.63 4.45
CA GLU A 40 28.70 8.73 4.74
C GLU A 40 28.30 7.26 4.68
N VAL A 41 27.15 6.91 5.27
CA VAL A 41 26.64 5.54 5.33
C VAL A 41 26.30 5.04 3.95
N ILE A 42 25.55 5.83 3.16
CA ILE A 42 25.08 5.39 1.84
C ILE A 42 26.20 5.28 0.82
N ALA A 43 27.23 6.14 0.89
CA ALA A 43 28.41 6.08 0.04
C ALA A 43 29.21 4.76 0.21
N GLU A 44 29.18 4.19 1.39
CA GLU A 44 29.87 2.93 1.72
C GLU A 44 28.96 1.69 1.67
N SER A 45 27.65 1.88 1.44
CA SER A 45 26.67 0.80 1.47
C SER A 45 26.67 -0.04 0.18
N SER A 46 26.71 -1.37 0.36
CA SER A 46 26.56 -2.33 -0.75
C SER A 46 25.09 -2.70 -1.00
N ALA A 47 24.20 -2.43 -0.04
CA ALA A 47 22.78 -2.71 -0.13
C ALA A 47 21.98 -1.64 0.63
N ALA A 48 20.79 -1.32 0.12
CA ALA A 48 19.81 -0.47 0.78
C ALA A 48 18.48 -1.20 0.91
N ILE A 49 17.95 -1.30 2.13
CA ILE A 49 16.57 -1.74 2.40
C ILE A 49 15.74 -0.47 2.61
N ILE A 50 14.78 -0.21 1.73
CA ILE A 50 14.06 1.06 1.69
C ILE A 50 12.56 0.90 1.90
N GLY A 51 11.97 1.85 2.60
CA GLY A 51 10.54 2.06 2.73
C GLY A 51 9.99 2.99 1.65
N LEU A 52 9.79 4.26 1.96
CA LEU A 52 9.18 5.25 1.07
C LEU A 52 10.18 6.23 0.46
N LYS A 53 11.44 6.20 0.86
CA LYS A 53 12.50 7.08 0.35
C LYS A 53 12.58 6.98 -1.18
N ARG A 54 12.66 8.11 -1.84
CA ARG A 54 12.83 8.17 -3.29
C ARG A 54 14.24 7.74 -3.67
N ILE A 55 14.33 6.82 -4.62
CA ILE A 55 15.58 6.33 -5.21
C ILE A 55 15.61 6.81 -6.65
N ASP A 56 16.26 7.93 -6.87
CA ASP A 56 16.47 8.56 -8.17
C ASP A 56 17.98 8.73 -8.46
N GLU A 57 18.32 9.39 -9.56
CA GLU A 57 19.71 9.62 -9.94
C GLU A 57 20.52 10.30 -8.83
N ASN A 58 19.96 11.29 -8.12
CA ASN A 58 20.65 11.98 -7.03
C ASN A 58 21.01 11.01 -5.88
N PHE A 59 20.07 10.14 -5.51
CA PHE A 59 20.36 9.10 -4.51
C PHE A 59 21.45 8.14 -4.98
N LEU A 60 21.38 7.72 -6.25
CA LEU A 60 22.33 6.75 -6.81
C LEU A 60 23.73 7.32 -6.97
N GLU A 61 23.86 8.64 -7.18
CA GLU A 61 25.17 9.33 -7.17
C GLU A 61 25.83 9.29 -5.78
N LEU A 62 25.04 9.41 -4.71
CA LEU A 62 25.54 9.30 -3.33
C LEU A 62 25.91 7.85 -2.96
N ALA A 63 25.45 6.84 -3.72
CA ALA A 63 25.58 5.42 -3.40
C ALA A 63 26.44 4.64 -4.42
N PRO A 64 27.71 4.99 -4.67
CA PRO A 64 28.54 4.41 -5.76
C PRO A 64 28.86 2.91 -5.58
N LYS A 65 28.72 2.36 -4.37
CA LYS A 65 28.99 0.94 -4.06
C LYS A 65 27.74 0.07 -4.02
N LEU A 66 26.55 0.68 -4.28
CA LEU A 66 25.27 0.00 -4.16
C LEU A 66 25.11 -1.08 -5.23
N LYS A 67 24.64 -2.26 -4.81
CA LYS A 67 24.39 -3.43 -5.66
C LYS A 67 22.93 -3.83 -5.68
N ILE A 68 22.16 -3.44 -4.66
CA ILE A 68 20.74 -3.77 -4.52
C ILE A 68 19.99 -2.69 -3.75
N VAL A 69 18.81 -2.36 -4.26
CA VAL A 69 17.73 -1.66 -3.56
C VAL A 69 16.65 -2.70 -3.24
N ALA A 70 16.54 -3.10 -1.98
CA ALA A 70 15.52 -4.04 -1.52
C ALA A 70 14.33 -3.26 -0.96
N ARG A 71 13.26 -3.15 -1.75
CA ARG A 71 12.03 -2.44 -1.35
C ARG A 71 11.30 -3.23 -0.25
N PHE A 72 11.11 -2.61 0.91
CA PHE A 72 10.31 -3.14 2.03
C PHE A 72 8.81 -2.96 1.73
N GLY A 73 8.31 -3.72 0.76
CA GLY A 73 6.95 -3.63 0.22
C GLY A 73 6.83 -4.19 -1.18
N VAL A 74 5.66 -4.02 -1.80
CA VAL A 74 5.38 -4.48 -3.18
C VAL A 74 5.25 -3.35 -4.20
N GLY A 75 4.91 -2.13 -3.76
CA GLY A 75 4.91 -0.96 -4.63
C GLY A 75 6.31 -0.34 -4.66
N TYR A 76 6.83 -0.01 -5.83
CA TYR A 76 8.18 0.53 -6.06
C TYR A 76 8.18 1.76 -6.96
N ASP A 77 7.07 2.47 -7.00
CA ASP A 77 6.88 3.73 -7.72
C ASP A 77 7.82 4.86 -7.26
N ASN A 78 8.43 4.70 -6.06
CA ASN A 78 9.47 5.57 -5.52
C ASN A 78 10.89 5.21 -5.98
N VAL A 79 11.09 4.18 -6.81
CA VAL A 79 12.39 3.72 -7.30
C VAL A 79 12.50 3.90 -8.81
N ASP A 80 13.53 4.61 -9.26
CA ASP A 80 13.90 4.66 -10.67
C ASP A 80 14.59 3.34 -11.07
N VAL A 81 13.75 2.40 -11.54
CA VAL A 81 14.21 1.05 -11.94
C VAL A 81 15.14 1.12 -13.14
N GLU A 82 14.91 2.06 -14.07
CA GLU A 82 15.74 2.19 -15.27
C GLU A 82 17.15 2.68 -14.89
N ALA A 83 17.26 3.71 -14.05
CA ALA A 83 18.54 4.21 -13.57
C ALA A 83 19.32 3.16 -12.76
N CYS A 84 18.62 2.38 -11.90
CA CYS A 84 19.20 1.25 -11.20
C CYS A 84 19.73 0.18 -12.17
N THR A 85 18.95 -0.18 -13.17
CA THR A 85 19.31 -1.21 -14.17
C THR A 85 20.53 -0.82 -14.98
N LYS A 86 20.61 0.44 -15.44
CA LYS A 86 21.78 0.97 -16.17
C LYS A 86 23.07 0.89 -15.35
N ARG A 87 22.98 0.96 -14.03
CA ARG A 87 24.12 0.87 -13.09
C ARG A 87 24.38 -0.58 -12.60
N GLY A 88 23.61 -1.56 -13.06
CA GLY A 88 23.73 -2.95 -12.64
C GLY A 88 23.22 -3.20 -11.21
N ILE A 89 22.37 -2.31 -10.68
CA ILE A 89 21.79 -2.37 -9.33
C ILE A 89 20.48 -3.15 -9.38
N TYR A 90 20.38 -4.22 -8.60
CA TYR A 90 19.14 -4.98 -8.47
C TYR A 90 18.06 -4.20 -7.72
N VAL A 91 16.81 -4.27 -8.17
CA VAL A 91 15.64 -3.77 -7.47
C VAL A 91 14.74 -4.95 -7.14
N THR A 92 14.46 -5.14 -5.84
CA THR A 92 13.63 -6.23 -5.36
C THR A 92 12.47 -5.73 -4.52
N ILE A 93 11.42 -6.53 -4.42
CA ILE A 93 10.22 -6.28 -3.62
C ILE A 93 10.01 -7.43 -2.63
N THR A 94 8.99 -7.32 -1.75
CA THR A 94 8.61 -8.41 -0.82
C THR A 94 7.24 -9.01 -1.24
N PRO A 95 7.20 -9.79 -2.32
CA PRO A 95 5.94 -10.31 -2.86
C PRO A 95 5.34 -11.41 -1.96
N ASN A 96 4.02 -11.59 -2.07
CA ASN A 96 3.25 -12.68 -1.46
C ASN A 96 3.19 -12.72 0.09
N VAL A 97 3.74 -11.74 0.79
CA VAL A 97 3.78 -11.74 2.27
C VAL A 97 2.84 -10.71 2.91
N LEU A 98 2.31 -9.75 2.16
CA LEU A 98 1.50 -8.66 2.71
C LEU A 98 0.06 -8.59 2.17
N SER A 99 -0.27 -9.37 1.15
CA SER A 99 -1.54 -9.22 0.43
C SER A 99 -2.76 -9.48 1.32
N ASP A 100 -2.66 -10.42 2.23
CA ASP A 100 -3.76 -10.77 3.14
C ASP A 100 -3.96 -9.69 4.21
N ALA A 101 -2.88 -9.17 4.81
CA ALA A 101 -2.93 -8.09 5.78
C ALA A 101 -3.52 -6.80 5.18
N VAL A 102 -3.11 -6.41 3.96
CA VAL A 102 -3.68 -5.24 3.28
C VAL A 102 -5.18 -5.44 3.01
N ALA A 103 -5.60 -6.64 2.62
CA ALA A 103 -7.02 -6.95 2.44
C ALA A 103 -7.80 -6.92 3.77
N GLU A 104 -7.19 -7.34 4.88
CA GLU A 104 -7.79 -7.20 6.22
C GLU A 104 -7.93 -5.74 6.62
N HIS A 105 -6.89 -4.93 6.39
CA HIS A 105 -6.95 -3.50 6.67
C HIS A 105 -7.99 -2.79 5.80
N THR A 106 -8.14 -3.20 4.53
CA THR A 106 -9.24 -2.72 3.65
C THR A 106 -10.60 -2.97 4.29
N PHE A 107 -10.83 -4.18 4.82
CA PHE A 107 -12.08 -4.49 5.52
C PHE A 107 -12.21 -3.78 6.88
N ALA A 108 -11.12 -3.52 7.58
CA ALA A 108 -11.15 -2.69 8.79
C ALA A 108 -11.66 -1.26 8.48
N LEU A 109 -11.19 -0.64 7.40
CA LEU A 109 -11.68 0.65 6.92
C LEU A 109 -13.16 0.58 6.49
N ILE A 110 -13.54 -0.44 5.71
CA ILE A 110 -14.93 -0.66 5.28
C ILE A 110 -15.85 -0.77 6.49
N LEU A 111 -15.53 -1.63 7.46
CA LEU A 111 -16.33 -1.86 8.65
C LEU A 111 -16.35 -0.62 9.57
N SER A 112 -15.24 0.09 9.68
CA SER A 112 -15.17 1.33 10.45
C SER A 112 -16.12 2.39 9.92
N LEU A 113 -16.26 2.51 8.61
CA LEU A 113 -17.21 3.43 7.95
C LEU A 113 -18.64 2.91 8.04
N THR A 114 -18.90 1.70 7.54
CA THR A 114 -20.26 1.16 7.41
C THR A 114 -20.93 0.92 8.77
N ARG A 115 -20.17 0.58 9.81
CA ARG A 115 -20.65 0.39 11.17
C ARG A 115 -20.39 1.58 12.09
N ARG A 116 -19.78 2.67 11.56
CA ARG A 116 -19.48 3.91 12.28
C ARG A 116 -18.65 3.68 13.56
N VAL A 117 -17.71 2.74 13.53
CA VAL A 117 -17.02 2.24 14.74
C VAL A 117 -16.24 3.36 15.45
N ILE A 118 -15.50 4.17 14.70
CA ILE A 118 -14.69 5.29 15.25
C ILE A 118 -15.59 6.35 15.90
N GLU A 119 -16.69 6.67 15.25
CA GLU A 119 -17.68 7.63 15.76
C GLU A 119 -18.40 7.06 17.00
N ALA A 120 -18.77 5.77 16.97
CA ALA A 120 -19.40 5.10 18.10
C ALA A 120 -18.51 5.06 19.34
N ASP A 121 -17.20 4.79 19.19
CA ASP A 121 -16.26 4.84 20.30
C ASP A 121 -16.19 6.25 20.93
N ARG A 122 -16.06 7.29 20.08
CA ARG A 122 -16.08 8.68 20.54
C ARG A 122 -17.38 9.03 21.25
N TYR A 123 -18.51 8.60 20.70
CA TYR A 123 -19.83 8.85 21.26
C TYR A 123 -19.99 8.21 22.66
N VAL A 124 -19.56 6.97 22.85
CA VAL A 124 -19.59 6.32 24.17
C VAL A 124 -18.80 7.10 25.22
N ARG A 125 -17.62 7.61 24.84
CA ARG A 125 -16.73 8.36 25.74
C ARG A 125 -17.22 9.77 26.05
N SER A 126 -18.18 10.31 25.32
CA SER A 126 -18.69 11.68 25.45
C SER A 126 -20.18 11.71 25.82
N GLU A 127 -21.06 11.58 24.86
CA GLU A 127 -22.48 11.85 24.97
C GLU A 127 -23.28 10.70 25.62
N TRP A 128 -22.97 9.46 25.24
CA TRP A 128 -23.65 8.29 25.81
C TRP A 128 -23.39 8.16 27.32
N ALA A 129 -22.18 8.46 27.77
CA ALA A 129 -21.81 8.50 29.17
C ALA A 129 -22.60 9.55 29.96
N LYS A 130 -23.16 10.59 29.30
CA LYS A 130 -24.05 11.61 29.90
C LYS A 130 -25.53 11.24 29.83
N GLY A 131 -25.87 10.07 29.23
CA GLY A 131 -27.24 9.57 29.15
C GLY A 131 -27.93 9.77 27.82
N GLU A 132 -27.28 10.34 26.81
CA GLU A 132 -27.80 10.39 25.42
C GLU A 132 -27.90 8.97 24.85
N LYS A 133 -29.02 8.63 24.21
CA LYS A 133 -29.30 7.27 23.73
C LYS A 133 -29.46 7.15 22.22
N ARG A 134 -29.31 8.24 21.48
CA ARG A 134 -29.50 8.25 20.04
C ARG A 134 -28.16 8.25 19.32
N PHE A 135 -27.92 7.20 18.56
CA PHE A 135 -26.76 7.09 17.69
C PHE A 135 -27.21 6.72 16.27
N PRO A 136 -26.61 7.30 15.21
CA PRO A 136 -26.99 7.02 13.81
C PRO A 136 -26.75 5.54 13.45
N LEU A 137 -27.64 5.00 12.59
CA LEU A 137 -27.53 3.63 12.12
C LEU A 137 -26.37 3.47 11.11
N GLY A 138 -25.76 2.28 11.13
CA GLY A 138 -24.82 1.83 10.13
C GLY A 138 -25.50 1.08 8.96
N VAL A 139 -24.68 0.46 8.12
CA VAL A 139 -25.10 -0.27 6.91
C VAL A 139 -24.52 -1.69 6.96
N ASP A 140 -25.33 -2.70 6.58
CA ASP A 140 -24.89 -4.08 6.45
C ASP A 140 -24.09 -4.29 5.15
N LEU A 141 -23.14 -5.23 5.17
CA LEU A 141 -22.37 -5.63 3.98
C LEU A 141 -23.05 -6.72 3.15
N LYS A 142 -23.78 -7.62 3.81
CA LYS A 142 -24.49 -8.73 3.16
C LYS A 142 -25.42 -8.22 2.04
N GLY A 143 -25.25 -8.78 0.84
CA GLY A 143 -26.03 -8.43 -0.35
C GLY A 143 -25.63 -7.12 -1.03
N LYS A 144 -24.72 -6.32 -0.44
CA LYS A 144 -24.15 -5.14 -1.06
C LYS A 144 -23.15 -5.51 -2.16
N THR A 145 -22.90 -4.57 -3.05
CA THR A 145 -21.92 -4.75 -4.14
C THR A 145 -20.61 -4.07 -3.79
N ILE A 146 -19.51 -4.83 -3.84
CA ILE A 146 -18.15 -4.27 -3.79
C ILE A 146 -17.56 -4.22 -5.21
N GLY A 147 -17.01 -3.07 -5.58
CA GLY A 147 -16.25 -2.86 -6.81
C GLY A 147 -14.77 -2.81 -6.51
N ILE A 148 -14.01 -3.77 -7.04
CA ILE A 148 -12.57 -3.92 -6.84
C ILE A 148 -11.84 -3.40 -8.07
N ILE A 149 -11.11 -2.29 -7.94
CA ILE A 149 -10.27 -1.73 -9.01
C ILE A 149 -8.84 -2.23 -8.81
N GLY A 150 -8.39 -3.13 -9.71
CA GLY A 150 -7.17 -3.90 -9.57
C GLY A 150 -7.41 -5.24 -8.83
N CYS A 151 -7.57 -6.32 -9.59
CA CYS A 151 -7.84 -7.66 -9.05
C CYS A 151 -6.59 -8.57 -9.12
N GLY A 152 -5.43 -7.98 -8.79
CA GLY A 152 -4.17 -8.69 -8.62
C GLY A 152 -4.09 -9.42 -7.27
N ARG A 153 -2.88 -9.56 -6.71
CA ARG A 153 -2.67 -10.31 -5.44
C ARG A 153 -3.52 -9.78 -4.29
N ILE A 154 -3.55 -8.47 -4.07
CA ILE A 154 -4.32 -7.85 -2.96
C ILE A 154 -5.81 -7.90 -3.27
N GLY A 155 -6.23 -7.45 -4.46
CA GLY A 155 -7.64 -7.43 -4.86
C GLY A 155 -8.28 -8.82 -4.82
N SER A 156 -7.55 -9.89 -5.14
CA SER A 156 -8.03 -11.28 -4.99
C SER A 156 -8.28 -11.67 -3.53
N GLN A 157 -7.45 -11.19 -2.58
CA GLN A 157 -7.70 -11.42 -1.15
C GLN A 157 -8.89 -10.60 -0.64
N VAL A 158 -9.09 -9.40 -1.19
CA VAL A 158 -10.29 -8.59 -0.91
C VAL A 158 -11.53 -9.29 -1.45
N ALA A 159 -11.50 -9.84 -2.67
CA ALA A 159 -12.60 -10.61 -3.23
C ALA A 159 -12.95 -11.84 -2.37
N ARG A 160 -11.93 -12.57 -1.88
CA ARG A 160 -12.13 -13.70 -0.96
C ARG A 160 -12.85 -13.29 0.33
N LYS A 161 -12.44 -12.16 0.94
CA LYS A 161 -13.06 -11.66 2.17
C LYS A 161 -14.48 -11.14 1.89
N ALA A 162 -14.70 -10.44 0.77
CA ALA A 162 -16.02 -9.98 0.34
C ALA A 162 -17.01 -11.12 0.14
N TYR A 163 -16.55 -12.24 -0.44
CA TYR A 163 -17.34 -13.46 -0.57
C TYR A 163 -17.78 -14.01 0.80
N GLY A 164 -16.88 -13.99 1.80
CA GLY A 164 -17.22 -14.38 3.17
C GLY A 164 -18.25 -13.47 3.86
N PHE A 165 -18.35 -12.19 3.45
CA PHE A 165 -19.41 -11.26 3.87
C PHE A 165 -20.69 -11.35 3.02
N GLU A 166 -20.80 -12.34 2.13
CA GLU A 166 -21.93 -12.51 1.23
C GLU A 166 -22.23 -11.27 0.35
N MET A 167 -21.16 -10.58 -0.09
CA MET A 167 -21.24 -9.45 -0.99
C MET A 167 -21.27 -9.89 -2.46
N LYS A 168 -21.89 -9.09 -3.32
CA LYS A 168 -21.72 -9.19 -4.78
C LYS A 168 -20.40 -8.55 -5.18
N ILE A 169 -19.62 -9.21 -6.06
CA ILE A 169 -18.27 -8.77 -6.40
C ILE A 169 -18.21 -8.38 -7.88
N LEU A 170 -17.93 -7.09 -8.12
CA LEU A 170 -17.52 -6.58 -9.41
C LEU A 170 -16.02 -6.26 -9.36
N TYR A 171 -15.31 -6.47 -10.46
CA TYR A 171 -13.93 -6.01 -10.56
C TYR A 171 -13.62 -5.39 -11.91
N HIS A 172 -12.66 -4.48 -11.92
CA HIS A 172 -12.08 -3.86 -13.09
C HIS A 172 -10.56 -4.05 -13.04
N ASP A 173 -9.99 -4.63 -14.09
CA ASP A 173 -8.55 -4.82 -14.25
C ASP A 173 -8.20 -4.85 -15.74
N ALA A 174 -6.94 -4.57 -16.09
CA ALA A 174 -6.41 -4.76 -17.44
C ALA A 174 -6.31 -6.24 -17.81
N VAL A 175 -6.17 -7.13 -16.82
CA VAL A 175 -6.04 -8.58 -16.99
C VAL A 175 -7.20 -9.29 -16.29
N ARG A 176 -7.89 -10.15 -17.03
CA ARG A 176 -8.97 -10.98 -16.48
C ARG A 176 -8.43 -11.96 -15.44
N ASN A 177 -9.12 -12.08 -14.30
CA ASN A 177 -8.77 -12.99 -13.22
C ASN A 177 -9.82 -14.11 -13.10
N GLU A 178 -9.64 -15.17 -13.90
CA GLU A 178 -10.56 -16.30 -13.92
C GLU A 178 -10.67 -17.06 -12.59
N GLU A 179 -9.63 -16.98 -11.74
CA GLU A 179 -9.65 -17.65 -10.45
C GLU A 179 -10.68 -17.01 -9.51
N VAL A 180 -10.71 -15.67 -9.43
CA VAL A 180 -11.68 -14.97 -8.57
C VAL A 180 -13.11 -15.10 -9.11
N GLU A 181 -13.29 -15.16 -10.44
CA GLU A 181 -14.58 -15.42 -11.07
C GLU A 181 -15.12 -16.80 -10.67
N LYS A 182 -14.29 -17.82 -10.81
CA LYS A 182 -14.64 -19.21 -10.47
C LYS A 182 -14.92 -19.44 -8.98
N ARG A 183 -14.09 -18.82 -8.12
CA ARG A 183 -14.12 -19.11 -6.69
C ARG A 183 -15.08 -18.24 -5.90
N PHE A 184 -15.31 -17.03 -6.35
CA PHE A 184 -16.03 -16.01 -5.59
C PHE A 184 -17.17 -15.34 -6.39
N ASP A 185 -17.54 -15.89 -7.55
CA ASP A 185 -18.59 -15.36 -8.44
C ASP A 185 -18.37 -13.87 -8.79
N ALA A 186 -17.10 -13.45 -8.89
CA ALA A 186 -16.73 -12.08 -9.26
C ALA A 186 -16.98 -11.85 -10.76
N LYS A 187 -17.34 -10.62 -11.16
CA LYS A 187 -17.61 -10.28 -12.56
C LYS A 187 -16.69 -9.16 -13.02
N LEU A 188 -15.96 -9.40 -14.15
CA LEU A 188 -15.19 -8.38 -14.83
C LEU A 188 -16.14 -7.41 -15.53
N VAL A 189 -16.01 -6.12 -15.24
CA VAL A 189 -16.83 -5.07 -15.82
C VAL A 189 -15.98 -3.85 -16.20
N SER A 190 -16.55 -2.93 -16.98
CA SER A 190 -15.92 -1.63 -17.24
C SER A 190 -15.83 -0.79 -15.97
N LEU A 191 -14.87 0.15 -15.91
CA LEU A 191 -14.73 1.07 -14.76
C LEU A 191 -16.03 1.82 -14.48
N ASN A 192 -16.65 2.36 -15.51
CA ASN A 192 -17.90 3.12 -15.37
C ASN A 192 -19.06 2.26 -14.83
N GLU A 193 -19.14 1.00 -15.25
CA GLU A 193 -20.17 0.07 -14.77
C GLU A 193 -19.91 -0.30 -13.30
N LEU A 194 -18.65 -0.54 -12.93
CA LEU A 194 -18.24 -0.80 -11.55
C LEU A 194 -18.66 0.37 -10.65
N LEU A 195 -18.28 1.61 -11.01
CA LEU A 195 -18.57 2.80 -10.20
C LEU A 195 -20.06 3.02 -9.97
N ARG A 196 -20.89 2.85 -11.02
CA ARG A 196 -22.35 3.04 -10.94
C ARG A 196 -23.05 2.00 -10.07
N ASN A 197 -22.55 0.76 -10.05
CA ASN A 197 -23.24 -0.36 -9.43
C ASN A 197 -22.73 -0.73 -8.02
N SER A 198 -21.56 -0.21 -7.62
CA SER A 198 -20.96 -0.55 -6.34
C SER A 198 -21.49 0.30 -5.19
N ASP A 199 -21.68 -0.33 -4.04
CA ASP A 199 -21.94 0.33 -2.76
C ASP A 199 -20.60 0.64 -2.03
N ILE A 200 -19.55 -0.12 -2.36
CA ILE A 200 -18.18 0.09 -1.88
C ILE A 200 -17.26 -0.03 -3.08
N VAL A 201 -16.39 0.96 -3.30
CA VAL A 201 -15.33 0.94 -4.31
C VAL A 201 -13.99 0.89 -3.60
N THR A 202 -13.12 -0.05 -3.97
CA THR A 202 -11.81 -0.21 -3.34
C THR A 202 -10.70 -0.34 -4.36
N LEU A 203 -9.56 0.33 -4.09
CA LEU A 203 -8.46 0.52 -5.03
C LEU A 203 -7.26 -0.35 -4.65
N HIS A 204 -6.78 -1.17 -5.61
CA HIS A 204 -5.64 -2.07 -5.45
C HIS A 204 -4.74 -2.11 -6.69
N VAL A 205 -4.71 -1.00 -7.43
CA VAL A 205 -3.84 -0.80 -8.59
C VAL A 205 -2.48 -0.20 -8.17
N PRO A 206 -1.39 -0.46 -8.92
CA PRO A 206 -0.14 0.26 -8.73
C PRO A 206 -0.28 1.72 -9.19
N LEU A 207 0.58 2.60 -8.71
CA LEU A 207 0.68 3.96 -9.25
C LEU A 207 1.54 3.94 -10.51
N THR A 208 0.91 4.30 -11.63
CA THR A 208 1.52 4.46 -12.95
C THR A 208 0.94 5.70 -13.62
N ASP A 209 1.46 6.11 -14.76
CA ASP A 209 0.87 7.22 -15.53
C ASP A 209 -0.59 6.97 -15.90
N ALA A 210 -0.96 5.70 -16.15
CA ALA A 210 -2.34 5.32 -16.50
C ALA A 210 -3.29 5.31 -15.28
N THR A 211 -2.79 5.15 -14.06
CA THR A 211 -3.62 5.06 -12.85
C THR A 211 -3.54 6.32 -11.99
N ARG A 212 -2.64 7.24 -12.29
CA ARG A 212 -2.55 8.54 -11.61
C ARG A 212 -3.80 9.36 -11.88
N GLY A 213 -4.51 9.74 -10.81
CA GLY A 213 -5.76 10.51 -10.89
C GLY A 213 -6.90 9.76 -11.59
N MET A 214 -6.83 8.41 -11.68
CA MET A 214 -7.88 7.63 -12.37
C MET A 214 -9.24 7.73 -11.69
N ILE A 215 -9.28 8.11 -10.43
CA ILE A 215 -10.50 8.45 -9.70
C ILE A 215 -10.50 9.95 -9.45
N GLY A 216 -11.03 10.69 -10.40
CA GLY A 216 -11.22 12.13 -10.34
C GLY A 216 -12.71 12.51 -10.17
N GLU A 217 -13.00 13.79 -10.39
CA GLU A 217 -14.36 14.34 -10.24
C GLU A 217 -15.39 13.59 -11.08
N LYS A 218 -15.04 13.24 -12.34
CA LYS A 218 -15.92 12.50 -13.24
C LYS A 218 -16.27 11.13 -12.69
N GLU A 219 -15.30 10.40 -12.20
CA GLU A 219 -15.44 9.05 -11.64
C GLU A 219 -16.23 9.09 -10.33
N LEU A 220 -15.92 10.05 -9.45
CA LEU A 220 -16.67 10.27 -8.20
C LEU A 220 -18.16 10.58 -8.46
N ASN A 221 -18.46 11.37 -9.50
CA ASN A 221 -19.84 11.67 -9.91
C ASN A 221 -20.60 10.46 -10.51
N LEU A 222 -19.90 9.38 -10.88
CA LEU A 222 -20.54 8.12 -11.30
C LEU A 222 -20.91 7.22 -10.11
N MET A 223 -20.31 7.43 -8.94
CA MET A 223 -20.59 6.63 -7.76
C MET A 223 -21.98 6.94 -7.20
N LYS A 224 -22.53 5.99 -6.45
CA LYS A 224 -23.80 6.23 -5.71
C LYS A 224 -23.52 7.23 -4.57
N GLU A 225 -24.48 8.09 -4.25
CA GLU A 225 -24.40 8.99 -3.08
C GLU A 225 -24.20 8.21 -1.76
N SER A 226 -24.73 6.98 -1.70
CA SER A 226 -24.56 6.08 -0.55
C SER A 226 -23.26 5.27 -0.56
N ALA A 227 -22.41 5.41 -1.57
CA ALA A 227 -21.22 4.60 -1.73
C ALA A 227 -20.04 5.10 -0.88
N TYR A 228 -19.13 4.18 -0.55
CA TYR A 228 -17.86 4.45 0.12
C TYR A 228 -16.69 4.19 -0.81
N LEU A 229 -15.67 5.06 -0.78
CA LEU A 229 -14.40 4.87 -1.47
C LEU A 229 -13.32 4.42 -0.48
N ILE A 230 -12.59 3.35 -0.81
CA ILE A 230 -11.49 2.84 0.02
C ILE A 230 -10.20 2.88 -0.79
N ASN A 231 -9.15 3.49 -0.26
CA ASN A 231 -7.84 3.50 -0.88
C ASN A 231 -6.76 2.99 0.09
N THR A 232 -6.26 1.80 -0.18
CA THR A 232 -5.11 1.16 0.47
C THR A 232 -3.98 0.87 -0.54
N SER A 233 -4.01 1.55 -1.70
CA SER A 233 -3.01 1.38 -2.77
C SER A 233 -1.98 2.51 -2.77
N ARG A 234 -2.27 3.63 -3.45
CA ARG A 234 -1.46 4.85 -3.46
C ARG A 234 -2.36 6.08 -3.48
N GLY A 235 -1.98 7.12 -2.71
CA GLY A 235 -2.73 8.37 -2.64
C GLY A 235 -3.00 8.98 -4.02
N PRO A 236 -1.98 9.19 -4.87
CA PRO A 236 -2.16 9.83 -6.18
C PRO A 236 -2.98 9.05 -7.21
N VAL A 237 -3.48 7.86 -6.91
CA VAL A 237 -4.49 7.16 -7.74
C VAL A 237 -5.83 7.90 -7.72
N VAL A 238 -6.07 8.66 -6.64
CA VAL A 238 -7.26 9.51 -6.46
C VAL A 238 -6.84 10.97 -6.55
N ASP A 239 -7.61 11.78 -7.25
CA ASP A 239 -7.56 13.25 -7.12
C ASP A 239 -8.11 13.61 -5.74
N GLN A 240 -7.18 13.88 -4.79
CA GLN A 240 -7.54 14.14 -3.38
C GLN A 240 -8.36 15.40 -3.21
N GLU A 241 -8.16 16.43 -4.05
CA GLU A 241 -8.96 17.65 -4.01
C GLU A 241 -10.39 17.38 -4.49
N ALA A 242 -10.55 16.63 -5.59
CA ALA A 242 -11.87 16.23 -6.07
C ALA A 242 -12.60 15.35 -5.05
N LEU A 243 -11.89 14.39 -4.43
CA LEU A 243 -12.45 13.57 -3.36
C LEU A 243 -12.92 14.41 -2.17
N THR A 244 -12.10 15.36 -1.75
CA THR A 244 -12.43 16.27 -0.62
C THR A 244 -13.70 17.08 -0.92
N ARG A 245 -13.84 17.60 -2.16
CA ARG A 245 -15.06 18.29 -2.58
C ARG A 245 -16.27 17.36 -2.58
N ALA A 246 -16.14 16.18 -3.18
CA ALA A 246 -17.22 15.19 -3.24
C ALA A 246 -17.71 14.75 -1.85
N LEU A 247 -16.80 14.57 -0.89
CA LEU A 247 -17.14 14.25 0.50
C LEU A 247 -17.86 15.39 1.21
N LYS A 248 -17.42 16.64 1.02
CA LYS A 248 -18.06 17.84 1.60
C LYS A 248 -19.46 18.07 1.05
N GLU A 249 -19.66 17.80 -0.23
CA GLU A 249 -20.94 17.98 -0.93
C GLU A 249 -21.87 16.77 -0.76
N GLY A 250 -21.45 15.71 -0.09
CA GLY A 250 -22.24 14.48 0.07
C GLY A 250 -22.46 13.70 -1.21
N LYS A 251 -21.59 13.86 -2.23
CA LYS A 251 -21.64 13.10 -3.49
C LYS A 251 -21.37 11.62 -3.30
N ILE A 252 -20.62 11.27 -2.25
CA ILE A 252 -20.43 9.92 -1.75
C ILE A 252 -20.57 9.95 -0.23
N ALA A 253 -20.94 8.80 0.37
CA ALA A 253 -21.22 8.71 1.80
C ALA A 253 -19.97 8.89 2.68
N GLY A 254 -18.80 8.44 2.21
CA GLY A 254 -17.56 8.56 2.95
C GLY A 254 -16.38 7.91 2.26
N ALA A 255 -15.19 8.06 2.86
CA ALA A 255 -13.96 7.43 2.37
C ALA A 255 -13.10 6.85 3.50
N GLY A 256 -12.45 5.70 3.21
CA GLY A 256 -11.42 5.08 4.05
C GLY A 256 -10.07 5.15 3.35
N LEU A 257 -9.13 5.90 3.91
CA LEU A 257 -7.86 6.21 3.27
C LEU A 257 -6.69 5.78 4.17
N ASP A 258 -5.86 4.88 3.67
CA ASP A 258 -4.60 4.50 4.30
C ASP A 258 -3.40 5.23 3.65
N VAL A 259 -3.64 5.90 2.52
CA VAL A 259 -2.62 6.58 1.70
C VAL A 259 -3.12 7.93 1.21
N PHE A 260 -2.20 8.88 1.02
CA PHE A 260 -2.50 10.28 0.72
C PHE A 260 -1.66 10.78 -0.47
N ALA A 261 -2.09 11.90 -1.07
CA ALA A 261 -1.36 12.53 -2.15
C ALA A 261 0.05 12.98 -1.70
N LEU A 262 0.17 13.40 -0.45
CA LEU A 262 1.44 13.69 0.23
C LEU A 262 1.44 12.95 1.58
N GLU A 263 2.53 12.23 1.87
CA GLU A 263 2.74 11.49 3.12
C GLU A 263 4.03 11.96 3.80
N PRO A 264 3.97 12.44 5.08
CA PRO A 264 2.78 12.61 5.92
C PRO A 264 1.80 13.65 5.37
N ILE A 265 0.48 13.43 5.64
CA ILE A 265 -0.56 14.40 5.26
C ILE A 265 -0.33 15.74 5.98
N PRO A 266 -0.40 16.91 5.29
CA PRO A 266 -0.25 18.22 5.92
C PRO A 266 -1.33 18.49 6.98
N LEU A 267 -0.94 19.19 8.07
CA LEU A 267 -1.85 19.49 9.19
C LEU A 267 -3.05 20.37 8.81
N ASP A 268 -2.93 21.14 7.76
CA ASP A 268 -3.98 22.00 7.23
C ASP A 268 -4.82 21.35 6.14
N ASP A 269 -4.55 20.09 5.79
CA ASP A 269 -5.31 19.36 4.78
C ASP A 269 -6.79 19.28 5.18
N PRO A 270 -7.70 19.68 4.28
CA PRO A 270 -9.12 19.73 4.59
C PRO A 270 -9.76 18.35 4.84
N LEU A 271 -9.17 17.24 4.41
CA LEU A 271 -9.63 15.88 4.76
C LEU A 271 -9.63 15.65 6.27
N LEU A 272 -8.66 16.21 7.00
CA LEU A 272 -8.55 16.06 8.47
C LEU A 272 -9.74 16.64 9.24
N LYS A 273 -10.57 17.47 8.59
CA LYS A 273 -11.72 18.15 9.20
C LYS A 273 -13.06 17.49 8.85
N LEU A 274 -13.05 16.42 8.07
CA LEU A 274 -14.26 15.72 7.65
C LEU A 274 -14.63 14.60 8.62
N ASP A 275 -15.91 14.48 8.94
CA ASP A 275 -16.43 13.45 9.85
C ASP A 275 -16.80 12.14 9.13
N ASN A 276 -16.92 12.19 7.79
CA ASN A 276 -17.27 11.05 6.96
C ASN A 276 -16.05 10.35 6.35
N VAL A 277 -14.88 10.45 6.99
CA VAL A 277 -13.65 9.78 6.59
C VAL A 277 -13.05 8.96 7.73
N VAL A 278 -12.39 7.85 7.38
CA VAL A 278 -11.52 7.09 8.27
C VAL A 278 -10.13 7.11 7.68
N LEU A 279 -9.16 7.63 8.42
CA LEU A 279 -7.79 7.87 7.97
C LEU A 279 -6.82 7.04 8.79
N THR A 280 -5.88 6.35 8.12
CA THR A 280 -4.81 5.57 8.76
C THR A 280 -3.46 5.88 8.12
N PRO A 281 -2.34 5.82 8.88
CA PRO A 281 -1.05 6.37 8.44
C PRO A 281 -0.21 5.34 7.67
N HIS A 282 -0.70 4.85 6.52
CA HIS A 282 -0.03 3.89 5.62
C HIS A 282 0.38 2.59 6.36
N ILE A 283 -0.59 1.98 7.03
CA ILE A 283 -0.40 0.78 7.86
C ILE A 283 -1.05 -0.49 7.30
N GLY A 284 -1.45 -0.51 6.03
CA GLY A 284 -2.11 -1.67 5.43
C GLY A 284 -1.35 -2.99 5.60
N SER A 285 -0.01 -2.96 5.62
CA SER A 285 0.84 -4.12 5.95
C SER A 285 1.32 -4.16 7.40
N GLY A 286 0.74 -3.35 8.30
CA GLY A 286 1.25 -3.08 9.64
C GLY A 286 0.88 -4.13 10.69
N THR A 287 1.05 -5.43 10.40
CA THR A 287 0.94 -6.50 11.41
C THR A 287 2.30 -7.07 11.77
N VAL A 288 2.43 -7.64 12.96
CA VAL A 288 3.69 -8.22 13.45
C VAL A 288 4.19 -9.31 12.51
N GLU A 289 3.30 -10.20 12.09
CA GLU A 289 3.60 -11.33 11.22
C GLU A 289 4.02 -10.86 9.82
N THR A 290 3.30 -9.90 9.26
CA THR A 290 3.61 -9.36 7.94
C THR A 290 4.92 -8.59 7.94
N ARG A 291 5.16 -7.73 8.93
CA ARG A 291 6.41 -6.97 9.06
C ARG A 291 7.61 -7.90 9.23
N ARG A 292 7.46 -8.98 10.03
CA ARG A 292 8.48 -10.03 10.15
C ARG A 292 8.77 -10.69 8.79
N ALA A 293 7.73 -11.13 8.08
CA ALA A 293 7.87 -11.79 6.79
C ALA A 293 8.51 -10.87 5.72
N MET A 294 8.10 -9.58 5.69
CA MET A 294 8.71 -8.58 4.82
C MET A 294 10.20 -8.35 5.14
N ALA A 295 10.55 -8.25 6.42
CA ALA A 295 11.94 -8.05 6.84
C ALA A 295 12.83 -9.22 6.44
N LEU A 296 12.38 -10.45 6.68
CA LEU A 296 13.09 -11.67 6.28
C LEU A 296 13.29 -11.74 4.77
N LYS A 297 12.25 -11.41 4.00
CA LYS A 297 12.31 -11.44 2.53
C LYS A 297 13.24 -10.37 1.97
N ALA A 298 13.21 -9.15 2.49
CA ALA A 298 14.15 -8.09 2.11
C ALA A 298 15.61 -8.48 2.45
N ALA A 299 15.84 -9.02 3.65
CA ALA A 299 17.15 -9.50 4.07
C ALA A 299 17.64 -10.68 3.20
N GLU A 300 16.75 -11.60 2.82
CA GLU A 300 17.08 -12.71 1.91
C GLU A 300 17.59 -12.19 0.57
N ASN A 301 16.89 -11.25 -0.07
CA ASN A 301 17.31 -10.64 -1.33
C ASN A 301 18.68 -9.95 -1.21
N VAL A 302 18.92 -9.22 -0.11
CA VAL A 302 20.24 -8.62 0.18
C VAL A 302 21.32 -9.69 0.29
N LEU A 303 21.08 -10.79 1.00
CA LEU A 303 22.03 -11.88 1.18
C LEU A 303 22.40 -12.58 -0.14
N TYR A 304 21.42 -12.79 -1.03
CA TYR A 304 21.69 -13.33 -2.36
C TYR A 304 22.68 -12.43 -3.11
N THR A 305 22.39 -11.12 -3.14
CA THR A 305 23.25 -10.14 -3.83
C THR A 305 24.65 -10.05 -3.22
N LEU A 306 24.77 -10.00 -1.89
CA LEU A 306 26.08 -9.96 -1.23
C LEU A 306 26.92 -11.21 -1.47
N LYS A 307 26.30 -12.34 -1.80
CA LYS A 307 26.96 -13.59 -2.21
C LYS A 307 27.24 -13.67 -3.73
N GLY A 308 27.02 -12.57 -4.47
CA GLY A 308 27.20 -12.52 -5.93
C GLY A 308 26.16 -13.30 -6.73
N LYS A 309 24.98 -13.56 -6.14
CA LYS A 309 23.86 -14.26 -6.78
C LYS A 309 22.75 -13.28 -7.16
N VAL A 310 22.01 -13.58 -8.21
CA VAL A 310 20.81 -12.84 -8.57
C VAL A 310 19.73 -13.05 -7.50
N PRO A 311 19.15 -11.98 -6.93
CA PRO A 311 18.12 -12.12 -5.91
C PRO A 311 16.81 -12.66 -6.51
N PRO A 312 16.01 -13.45 -5.74
CA PRO A 312 14.82 -14.13 -6.27
C PRO A 312 13.64 -13.22 -6.58
N ASP A 313 13.50 -12.09 -5.89
CA ASP A 313 12.30 -11.26 -5.97
C ASP A 313 12.51 -9.95 -6.78
N LEU A 314 13.25 -10.05 -7.89
CA LEU A 314 13.43 -8.93 -8.82
C LEU A 314 12.08 -8.36 -9.28
N VAL A 315 12.05 -7.03 -9.49
CA VAL A 315 10.93 -6.39 -10.19
C VAL A 315 10.81 -6.90 -11.62
N PRO A 316 9.60 -6.94 -12.21
CA PRO A 316 9.38 -7.53 -13.54
C PRO A 316 10.33 -7.01 -14.62
N GLU A 317 10.59 -5.71 -14.66
CA GLU A 317 11.41 -5.02 -15.66
C GLU A 317 12.86 -5.52 -15.66
N GLN A 318 13.38 -5.93 -14.51
CA GLN A 318 14.74 -6.42 -14.37
C GLN A 318 14.89 -7.92 -14.62
N ARG A 319 13.81 -8.70 -14.56
CA ARG A 319 13.88 -10.17 -14.77
C ARG A 319 14.40 -10.52 -16.15
N GLU A 320 13.94 -9.83 -17.17
CA GLU A 320 14.40 -10.07 -18.53
C GLU A 320 15.86 -9.70 -18.75
N VAL A 321 16.38 -8.72 -18.03
CA VAL A 321 17.74 -8.23 -18.15
C VAL A 321 18.72 -9.17 -17.43
N PHE A 322 18.42 -9.54 -16.18
CA PHE A 322 19.38 -10.24 -15.33
C PHE A 322 19.23 -11.78 -15.33
N LEU A 323 18.04 -12.33 -15.65
CA LEU A 323 17.85 -13.78 -15.69
C LEU A 323 18.16 -14.41 -17.04
N LYS A 324 18.22 -13.63 -18.15
CA LYS A 324 18.64 -14.14 -19.47
C LYS A 324 20.15 -14.21 -19.64
N GLN A 325 20.94 -13.71 -18.67
CA GLN A 325 22.40 -13.70 -18.70
C GLN A 325 23.04 -14.85 -17.89
N THR A 326 22.22 -15.68 -17.27
CA THR A 326 22.60 -16.91 -16.55
C THR A 326 22.11 -18.15 -17.29
#